data_75c2e9988a4d07851a4f621f0a3fb6a3
#
_entry.id   75c2e9988a4d07851a4f621f0a3fb6a3
#
_cell.length_a   1.000
_cell.length_b   1.000
_cell.length_c   1.000
_cell.angle_alpha   90.00
_cell.angle_beta   90.00
_cell.angle_gamma   90.00
#
_symmetry.space_group_name_H-M   'P 1'
#
loop_
_entity.id
_entity.type
_entity.pdbx_description
1 polymer ?
#
loop_
_entity_poly.entity_id
_entity_poly.type
_entity_poly.pdbx_seq_one_letter_code
_entity_poly.pdbx_strand_id
1 'polypeptide(L)'
;MLMVAPPHQALAVSKNGLDEVKTTVEEYGYDFLDLHNDYAQAGIDDKTDFADYEHLNIYGAQHFTSYLGQYMLDNYDVKSDTTDEEINEWDMCYDETKAVMEKSEKFIKEGIIDGVGEMDTSLPAKIYHRIDDFIKS
;
A
#
# COMPACT_ATOMS: atom_id res chain seq x y z
N MET A 1 11.86 -14.22 -9.12
CA MET A 1 11.72 -13.02 -8.24
C MET A 1 10.69 -12.12 -8.86
N LEU A 2 9.75 -11.58 -8.08
CA LEU A 2 8.78 -10.60 -8.54
C LEU A 2 9.26 -9.19 -8.13
N MET A 3 9.26 -8.25 -9.06
CA MET A 3 9.43 -6.84 -8.80
C MET A 3 8.08 -6.15 -8.99
N VAL A 4 7.70 -5.28 -8.05
CA VAL A 4 6.41 -4.59 -8.06
C VAL A 4 6.66 -3.08 -8.08
N ALA A 5 6.04 -2.39 -9.04
CA ALA A 5 5.90 -0.93 -9.01
C ALA A 5 4.58 -0.60 -8.28
N PRO A 6 4.63 -0.05 -7.06
CA PRO A 6 3.44 0.17 -6.25
C PRO A 6 2.56 1.29 -6.82
N PRO A 7 1.28 1.35 -6.41
CA PRO A 7 0.36 2.42 -6.78
C PRO A 7 0.90 3.81 -6.38
N HIS A 8 0.76 4.78 -7.30
CA HIS A 8 1.23 6.13 -7.08
C HIS A 8 0.47 7.11 -7.98
N GLN A 9 -0.06 8.20 -7.46
CA GLN A 9 -0.80 9.19 -8.26
C GLN A 9 0.11 10.25 -8.89
N ALA A 10 1.21 10.61 -8.24
CA ALA A 10 2.14 11.58 -8.80
C ALA A 10 2.95 10.96 -9.94
N LEU A 11 3.16 11.72 -11.01
CA LEU A 11 4.01 11.35 -12.14
C LEU A 11 5.51 11.40 -11.77
N ALA A 12 5.86 10.84 -10.61
CA ALA A 12 7.23 10.86 -10.10
C ALA A 12 8.19 10.06 -10.99
N VAL A 13 7.67 9.00 -11.62
CA VAL A 13 8.42 8.22 -12.62
C VAL A 13 7.69 8.35 -13.95
N SER A 14 8.38 8.82 -14.98
CA SER A 14 7.78 8.86 -16.31
C SER A 14 7.44 7.43 -16.76
N LYS A 15 6.36 7.28 -17.53
CA LYS A 15 5.99 6.00 -18.12
C LYS A 15 7.19 5.33 -18.81
N ASN A 16 7.98 6.10 -19.55
CA ASN A 16 9.18 5.59 -20.22
C ASN A 16 10.21 5.04 -19.24
N GLY A 17 10.39 5.65 -18.07
CA GLY A 17 11.32 5.15 -17.04
C GLY A 17 10.87 3.81 -16.45
N LEU A 18 9.57 3.61 -16.23
CA LEU A 18 9.04 2.32 -15.78
C LEU A 18 9.15 1.25 -16.87
N ASP A 19 8.90 1.60 -18.13
CA ASP A 19 9.05 0.68 -19.27
C ASP A 19 10.50 0.20 -19.40
N GLU A 20 11.48 1.07 -19.18
CA GLU A 20 12.91 0.69 -19.16
C GLU A 20 13.23 -0.25 -17.99
N VAL A 21 12.73 0.04 -16.78
CA VAL A 21 12.89 -0.83 -15.61
C VAL A 21 12.25 -2.19 -15.87
N LYS A 22 11.01 -2.22 -16.36
CA LYS A 22 10.30 -3.44 -16.73
C LYS A 22 11.11 -4.28 -17.71
N THR A 23 11.56 -3.67 -18.82
CA THR A 23 12.37 -4.34 -19.84
C THR A 23 13.61 -4.97 -19.22
N THR A 24 14.33 -4.20 -18.39
CA THR A 24 15.53 -4.69 -17.72
C THR A 24 15.25 -5.88 -16.81
N VAL A 25 14.19 -5.81 -15.99
CA VAL A 25 13.79 -6.88 -15.07
C VAL A 25 13.46 -8.16 -15.84
N GLU A 26 12.69 -8.03 -16.92
CA GLU A 26 12.28 -9.16 -17.78
C GLU A 26 13.49 -9.77 -18.55
N GLU A 27 14.45 -8.97 -18.98
CA GLU A 27 15.70 -9.45 -19.59
C GLU A 27 16.53 -10.32 -18.63
N TYR A 28 16.46 -10.05 -17.33
CA TYR A 28 17.09 -10.89 -16.30
C TYR A 28 16.23 -12.11 -15.90
N GLY A 29 15.09 -12.33 -16.57
CA GLY A 29 14.21 -13.48 -16.32
C GLY A 29 13.38 -13.34 -15.04
N TYR A 30 13.10 -12.13 -14.61
CA TYR A 30 12.25 -11.84 -13.47
C TYR A 30 10.90 -11.28 -13.91
N ASP A 31 9.89 -11.43 -13.05
CA ASP A 31 8.56 -10.89 -13.31
C ASP A 31 8.46 -9.44 -12.83
N PHE A 32 7.71 -8.63 -13.57
CA PHE A 32 7.42 -7.24 -13.23
C PHE A 32 5.91 -6.99 -13.19
N LEU A 33 5.42 -6.55 -12.05
CA LEU A 33 4.02 -6.16 -11.84
C LEU A 33 3.92 -4.64 -11.74
N ASP A 34 3.35 -4.01 -12.77
CA ASP A 34 3.12 -2.56 -12.81
C ASP A 34 1.74 -2.23 -12.21
N LEU A 35 1.74 -1.75 -10.96
CA LEU A 35 0.56 -1.17 -10.31
C LEU A 35 0.68 0.36 -10.18
N HIS A 36 1.75 0.95 -10.68
CA HIS A 36 1.94 2.40 -10.65
C HIS A 36 0.95 3.11 -11.57
N ASN A 37 0.80 2.60 -12.81
CA ASN A 37 -0.09 3.19 -13.80
C ASN A 37 -1.45 2.51 -13.90
N ASP A 38 -1.57 1.30 -13.37
CA ASP A 38 -2.78 0.46 -13.48
C ASP A 38 -3.20 -0.11 -12.12
N TYR A 39 -3.24 0.75 -11.11
CA TYR A 39 -3.69 0.36 -9.77
C TYR A 39 -5.17 0.01 -9.70
N ALA A 40 -5.97 0.42 -10.68
CA ALA A 40 -7.38 0.05 -10.75
C ALA A 40 -7.60 -1.46 -10.85
N GLN A 41 -6.64 -2.22 -11.44
CA GLN A 41 -6.70 -3.69 -11.45
C GLN A 41 -6.64 -4.32 -10.05
N ALA A 42 -6.05 -3.60 -9.09
CA ALA A 42 -6.02 -4.00 -7.67
C ALA A 42 -7.27 -3.51 -6.91
N GLY A 43 -8.26 -2.92 -7.58
CA GLY A 43 -9.46 -2.38 -6.97
C GLY A 43 -9.23 -1.05 -6.24
N ILE A 44 -8.10 -0.39 -6.48
CA ILE A 44 -7.75 0.89 -5.86
C ILE A 44 -8.44 2.03 -6.60
N ASP A 45 -9.17 2.85 -5.86
CA ASP A 45 -9.85 4.05 -6.34
C ASP A 45 -9.01 5.31 -6.02
N ASP A 46 -8.78 6.16 -7.04
CA ASP A 46 -7.96 7.36 -6.94
C ASP A 46 -8.52 8.43 -5.98
N LYS A 47 -9.81 8.36 -5.66
CA LYS A 47 -10.49 9.35 -4.82
C LYS A 47 -10.58 8.95 -3.35
N THR A 48 -10.56 7.65 -3.07
CA THR A 48 -10.84 7.13 -1.72
C THR A 48 -9.67 6.42 -1.09
N ASP A 49 -8.69 5.97 -1.87
CA ASP A 49 -7.70 5.00 -1.42
C ASP A 49 -6.29 5.59 -1.24
N PHE A 50 -6.14 6.90 -1.48
CA PHE A 50 -4.90 7.61 -1.25
C PHE A 50 -5.02 8.60 -0.09
N ALA A 51 -3.96 8.72 0.70
CA ALA A 51 -3.81 9.74 1.73
C ALA A 51 -3.27 11.05 1.15
N ASP A 52 -2.44 10.93 0.13
CA ASP A 52 -1.87 12.01 -0.69
C ASP A 52 -1.46 11.43 -2.06
N TYR A 53 -0.79 12.22 -2.91
CA TYR A 53 -0.39 11.78 -4.25
C TYR A 53 0.63 10.61 -4.27
N GLU A 54 1.27 10.31 -3.15
CA GLU A 54 2.36 9.35 -3.06
C GLU A 54 2.02 8.15 -2.18
N HIS A 55 1.06 8.28 -1.27
CA HIS A 55 0.80 7.27 -0.24
C HIS A 55 -0.63 6.77 -0.28
N LEU A 56 -0.78 5.46 -0.27
CA LEU A 56 -2.07 4.83 -0.02
C LEU A 56 -2.51 5.11 1.43
N ASN A 57 -3.79 5.37 1.61
CA ASN A 57 -4.39 5.30 2.93
C ASN A 57 -4.68 3.84 3.32
N ILE A 58 -5.36 3.64 4.46
CA ILE A 58 -5.61 2.30 4.97
C ILE A 58 -6.47 1.45 4.02
N TYR A 59 -7.41 2.03 3.28
CA TYR A 59 -8.25 1.32 2.32
C TYR A 59 -7.44 0.89 1.11
N GLY A 60 -6.66 1.80 0.54
CA GLY A 60 -5.77 1.50 -0.57
C GLY A 60 -4.70 0.46 -0.21
N ALA A 61 -4.15 0.54 0.99
CA ALA A 61 -3.21 -0.45 1.50
C ALA A 61 -3.84 -1.85 1.62
N GLN A 62 -5.11 -1.94 2.06
CA GLN A 62 -5.86 -3.20 2.11
C GLN A 62 -6.09 -3.78 0.72
N HIS A 63 -6.56 -2.96 -0.23
CA HIS A 63 -6.78 -3.38 -1.62
C HIS A 63 -5.47 -3.87 -2.25
N PHE A 64 -4.40 -3.08 -2.12
CA PHE A 64 -3.08 -3.43 -2.66
C PHE A 64 -2.55 -4.74 -2.09
N THR A 65 -2.59 -4.90 -0.76
CA THR A 65 -2.07 -6.10 -0.09
C THR A 65 -2.87 -7.34 -0.46
N SER A 66 -4.21 -7.22 -0.52
CA SER A 66 -5.08 -8.33 -0.91
C SER A 66 -4.85 -8.77 -2.36
N TYR A 67 -4.73 -7.80 -3.26
CA TYR A 67 -4.43 -8.09 -4.66
C TYR A 67 -3.06 -8.74 -4.83
N LEU A 68 -2.02 -8.18 -4.21
CA LEU A 68 -0.67 -8.72 -4.29
C LEU A 68 -0.58 -10.14 -3.73
N GLY A 69 -1.23 -10.38 -2.59
CA GLY A 69 -1.30 -11.71 -1.99
C GLY A 69 -1.95 -12.73 -2.93
N GLN A 70 -3.09 -12.38 -3.52
CA GLN A 70 -3.78 -13.24 -4.49
C GLN A 70 -2.94 -13.45 -5.76
N TYR A 71 -2.33 -12.38 -6.28
CA TYR A 71 -1.43 -12.47 -7.43
C TYR A 71 -0.27 -13.45 -7.19
N MET A 72 0.32 -13.40 -5.99
CA MET A 72 1.39 -14.33 -5.62
C MET A 72 0.91 -15.77 -5.55
N LEU A 73 -0.27 -16.02 -4.97
CA LEU A 73 -0.85 -17.36 -4.89
C LEU A 73 -1.20 -17.94 -6.27
N ASP A 74 -1.65 -17.09 -7.20
CA ASP A 74 -2.08 -17.52 -8.54
C ASP A 74 -0.88 -17.79 -9.48
N ASN A 75 0.26 -17.11 -9.28
CA ASN A 75 1.37 -17.14 -10.22
C ASN A 75 2.62 -17.86 -9.69
N TYR A 76 2.71 -18.16 -8.39
CA TYR A 76 3.87 -18.77 -7.77
C TYR A 76 3.49 -19.97 -6.89
N ASP A 77 4.36 -20.97 -6.83
CA ASP A 77 4.22 -22.09 -5.88
C ASP A 77 4.64 -21.61 -4.48
N VAL A 78 3.75 -20.80 -3.86
CA VAL A 78 3.97 -20.30 -2.51
C VAL A 78 3.64 -21.41 -1.52
N LYS A 79 4.66 -21.94 -0.85
CA LYS A 79 4.52 -22.93 0.22
C LYS A 79 4.81 -22.28 1.56
N SER A 80 4.00 -22.62 2.54
CA SER A 80 4.29 -22.28 3.93
C SER A 80 4.92 -23.50 4.60
N ASP A 81 6.13 -23.32 5.11
CA ASP A 81 6.79 -24.24 6.03
C ASP A 81 6.84 -23.64 7.46
N THR A 82 5.91 -22.71 7.71
CA THR A 82 5.80 -21.93 8.93
C THR A 82 5.47 -22.83 10.13
N THR A 83 6.17 -22.65 11.21
CA THR A 83 5.93 -23.34 12.49
C THR A 83 4.76 -22.71 13.24
N ASP A 84 4.18 -23.44 14.21
CA ASP A 84 3.12 -22.91 15.08
C ASP A 84 3.58 -21.67 15.88
N GLU A 85 4.87 -21.59 16.24
CA GLU A 85 5.44 -20.44 16.93
C GLU A 85 5.46 -19.19 16.03
N GLU A 86 5.91 -19.33 14.80
CA GLU A 86 5.89 -18.25 13.81
C GLU A 86 4.46 -17.81 13.46
N ILE A 87 3.51 -18.74 13.37
CA ILE A 87 2.08 -18.40 13.17
C ILE A 87 1.58 -17.53 14.31
N ASN A 88 1.87 -17.90 15.57
CA ASN A 88 1.46 -17.12 16.73
C ASN A 88 2.09 -15.70 16.73
N GLU A 89 3.35 -15.56 16.32
CA GLU A 89 3.98 -14.25 16.18
C GLU A 89 3.29 -13.40 15.10
N TRP A 90 2.95 -13.99 13.95
CA TRP A 90 2.21 -13.31 12.89
C TRP A 90 0.81 -12.90 13.34
N ASP A 91 0.09 -13.75 14.08
CA ASP A 91 -1.23 -13.44 14.62
C ASP A 91 -1.18 -12.26 15.61
N MET A 92 -0.15 -12.19 16.46
CA MET A 92 0.06 -11.04 17.34
C MET A 92 0.32 -9.75 16.56
N CYS A 93 1.19 -9.78 15.54
CA CYS A 93 1.45 -8.64 14.66
C CYS A 93 0.19 -8.22 13.89
N TYR A 94 -0.63 -9.19 13.47
CA TYR A 94 -1.89 -8.91 12.80
C TYR A 94 -2.87 -8.19 13.72
N ASP A 95 -3.02 -8.63 14.97
CA ASP A 95 -3.92 -8.00 15.94
C ASP A 95 -3.50 -6.56 16.26
N GLU A 96 -2.19 -6.31 16.42
CA GLU A 96 -1.67 -4.96 16.61
C GLU A 96 -1.94 -4.07 15.38
N THR A 97 -1.67 -4.59 14.18
CA THR A 97 -1.93 -3.90 12.91
C THR A 97 -3.41 -3.58 12.76
N LYS A 98 -4.29 -4.53 13.07
CA LYS A 98 -5.75 -4.34 13.02
C LYS A 98 -6.22 -3.22 13.92
N ALA A 99 -5.68 -3.11 15.13
CA ALA A 99 -6.02 -2.01 16.04
C ALA A 99 -5.61 -0.64 15.48
N VAL A 100 -4.45 -0.56 14.80
CA VAL A 100 -4.00 0.66 14.10
C VAL A 100 -4.92 0.98 12.92
N MET A 101 -5.33 -0.03 12.15
CA MET A 101 -6.25 0.11 11.02
C MET A 101 -7.60 0.68 11.46
N GLU A 102 -8.19 0.12 12.52
CA GLU A 102 -9.48 0.58 13.07
C GLU A 102 -9.42 2.04 13.52
N LYS A 103 -8.32 2.46 14.13
CA LYS A 103 -8.10 3.88 14.50
C LYS A 103 -7.96 4.78 13.27
N SER A 104 -7.22 4.34 12.26
CA SER A 104 -7.02 5.09 11.01
C SER A 104 -8.35 5.28 10.27
N GLU A 105 -9.17 4.22 10.16
CA GLU A 105 -10.52 4.30 9.59
C GLU A 105 -11.40 5.31 10.32
N LYS A 106 -11.33 5.32 11.66
CA LYS A 106 -12.07 6.27 12.46
C LYS A 106 -11.65 7.71 12.14
N PHE A 107 -10.36 7.98 12.03
CA PHE A 107 -9.86 9.31 11.70
C PHE A 107 -10.24 9.77 10.29
N ILE A 108 -10.23 8.88 9.32
CA ILE A 108 -10.71 9.17 7.96
C ILE A 108 -12.20 9.51 8.01
N LYS A 109 -13.02 8.69 8.69
CA LYS A 109 -14.47 8.91 8.81
C LYS A 109 -14.83 10.19 9.56
N GLU A 110 -14.02 10.61 10.51
CA GLU A 110 -14.20 11.85 11.27
C GLU A 110 -13.62 13.08 10.56
N GLY A 111 -12.99 12.92 9.37
CA GLY A 111 -12.35 14.00 8.62
C GLY A 111 -11.09 14.56 9.31
N ILE A 112 -10.46 13.76 10.17
CA ILE A 112 -9.24 14.15 10.89
C ILE A 112 -8.01 13.91 10.02
N ILE A 113 -8.07 12.89 9.16
CA ILE A 113 -7.11 12.58 8.11
C ILE A 113 -7.87 12.59 6.79
N ASP A 114 -7.36 13.29 5.77
CA ASP A 114 -7.93 13.22 4.44
C ASP A 114 -7.76 11.80 3.89
N GLY A 115 -8.88 11.17 3.59
CA GLY A 115 -8.90 9.88 2.87
C GLY A 115 -8.85 10.06 1.36
N VAL A 116 -8.78 11.30 0.88
CA VAL A 116 -8.89 11.66 -0.53
C VAL A 116 -7.64 12.42 -0.94
N GLY A 117 -6.98 11.98 -1.98
CA GLY A 117 -5.69 12.40 -2.49
C GLY A 117 -5.48 13.85 -2.94
N GLU A 118 -6.07 14.80 -2.25
CA GLU A 118 -5.68 16.21 -2.35
C GLU A 118 -4.96 16.61 -1.06
N MET A 119 -3.64 16.72 -1.15
CA MET A 119 -2.85 17.28 -0.08
C MET A 119 -3.25 18.73 0.13
N ASP A 120 -4.02 19.01 1.18
CA ASP A 120 -4.16 20.37 1.67
C ASP A 120 -2.78 20.84 2.20
N THR A 121 -2.04 21.50 1.33
CA THR A 121 -0.71 22.04 1.65
C THR A 121 -0.74 23.08 2.78
N SER A 122 -1.92 23.47 3.25
CA SER A 122 -2.09 24.35 4.42
C SER A 122 -1.99 23.61 5.77
N LEU A 123 -1.98 22.26 5.77
CA LEU A 123 -2.07 21.43 6.97
C LEU A 123 -0.83 20.58 7.34
N PRO A 124 0.35 20.62 6.65
CA PRO A 124 1.39 19.62 6.85
C PRO A 124 1.88 19.52 8.30
N ALA A 125 2.00 20.65 8.99
CA ALA A 125 2.51 20.65 10.37
C ALA A 125 1.49 20.09 11.40
N LYS A 126 0.20 20.29 11.19
CA LYS A 126 -0.85 19.82 12.12
C LYS A 126 -1.13 18.33 11.99
N ILE A 127 -1.00 17.79 10.78
CA ILE A 127 -1.19 16.36 10.53
C ILE A 127 -0.03 15.57 11.13
N TYR A 128 1.20 15.99 10.92
CA TYR A 128 2.37 15.32 11.50
C TYR A 128 2.34 15.30 13.03
N HIS A 129 1.97 16.40 13.68
CA HIS A 129 1.82 16.43 15.14
C HIS A 129 0.68 15.51 15.64
N ARG A 130 -0.41 15.38 14.90
CA ARG A 130 -1.51 14.46 15.26
C ARG A 130 -1.17 13.00 15.01
N ILE A 131 -0.39 12.68 13.98
CA ILE A 131 0.12 11.33 13.76
C ILE A 131 1.10 10.96 14.87
N ASP A 132 1.97 11.87 15.30
CA ASP A 132 2.88 11.65 16.43
C ASP A 132 2.13 11.43 17.76
N ASP A 133 1.04 12.15 17.99
CA ASP A 133 0.18 11.96 19.17
C ASP A 133 -0.59 10.64 19.09
N PHE A 134 -0.94 10.20 17.87
CA PHE A 134 -1.60 8.93 17.61
C PHE A 134 -0.68 7.73 17.84
N ILE A 135 0.58 7.81 17.42
CA ILE A 135 1.57 6.74 17.63
C ILE A 135 1.96 6.60 19.10
N LYS A 136 1.88 7.70 19.89
CA LYS A 136 2.23 7.74 21.32
C LYS A 136 1.05 7.50 22.27
N SER A 137 -0.16 7.39 21.76
CA SER A 137 -1.40 7.17 22.53
C SER A 137 -1.85 5.72 22.53
#